data_e292f3f63d2f833ce6f5af836f08ef46
#
_entry.id   e292f3f63d2f833ce6f5af836f08ef46
#
_cell.length_a   1.000
_cell.length_b   1.000
_cell.length_c   1.000
_cell.angle_alpha   90.00
_cell.angle_beta   90.00
_cell.angle_gamma   90.00
#
_symmetry.space_group_name_H-M   'P 1'
#
loop_
_entity.id
_entity.type
_entity.pdbx_description
1 polymer ?
#
loop_
_entity_poly.entity_id
_entity_poly.type
_entity_poly.pdbx_seq_one_letter_code
_entity_poly.pdbx_strand_id
1 'polypeptide(L)'
;MPIQNILICTTQVPFTSGGAESHVEGLRRAFREAGYAAEVAAVPFKWYPPEEIMRGALAWRLLDVTEANGRPVDLVVGMKFPAYTVAHPRKVLWVMHQYRAAYNLRGTPFDDLSTTPEGPRLREWIRECDNRFIPEARKVFANSRTVAARLLKYNGIESEPLYHPPPRAEALRAAGLGDYVFYPSRMEPQKRQELLIEAMKYVRAPVRAVFAGASADPAGYESLVRRHGVGGRVDLRGFVSEGEMVELYANALGVCYLPFDEDYGYVTLEGMLSARPVVVARDGGGATEFVEDGREGFVADPDPRALAEAIDRLHADRAAARRMGECGREKLAALKLSWPHVVEQLIAAAS
;
A
#
# COMPACT_ATOMS: atom_id res chain seq x y z
N MET A 1 29.23 -11.98 -13.87
CA MET A 1 29.63 -12.41 -12.52
C MET A 1 28.34 -12.75 -11.77
N PRO A 2 28.37 -13.74 -10.87
CA PRO A 2 27.23 -14.07 -10.04
C PRO A 2 26.83 -12.86 -9.18
N ILE A 3 25.54 -12.71 -8.92
CA ILE A 3 25.03 -11.66 -8.02
C ILE A 3 25.29 -12.12 -6.59
N GLN A 4 25.93 -11.24 -5.79
CA GLN A 4 26.18 -11.46 -4.36
C GLN A 4 25.78 -10.26 -3.52
N ASN A 5 26.10 -9.05 -3.97
CA ASN A 5 25.86 -7.80 -3.24
C ASN A 5 24.72 -7.02 -3.89
N ILE A 6 23.66 -6.78 -3.15
CA ILE A 6 22.43 -6.15 -3.61
C ILE A 6 22.19 -4.86 -2.84
N LEU A 7 21.93 -3.78 -3.55
CA LEU A 7 21.55 -2.52 -2.94
C LEU A 7 20.09 -2.18 -3.27
N ILE A 8 19.28 -2.05 -2.23
CA ILE A 8 17.88 -1.62 -2.34
C ILE A 8 17.83 -0.11 -2.18
N CYS A 9 17.52 0.60 -3.25
CA CYS A 9 17.46 2.06 -3.27
C CYS A 9 16.03 2.55 -3.01
N THR A 10 15.86 3.33 -1.95
CA THR A 10 14.55 3.88 -1.56
C THR A 10 14.70 5.30 -1.01
N THR A 11 13.61 6.01 -0.88
CA THR A 11 13.54 7.27 -0.16
C THR A 11 12.85 7.07 1.18
N GLN A 12 13.20 7.87 2.17
CA GLN A 12 12.57 7.85 3.48
C GLN A 12 12.14 9.26 3.88
N VAL A 13 10.91 9.38 4.35
CA VAL A 13 10.49 10.56 5.08
C VAL A 13 10.89 10.35 6.54
N PRO A 14 11.80 11.17 7.10
CA PRO A 14 12.24 11.00 8.49
C PRO A 14 11.07 11.00 9.47
N PHE A 15 11.18 10.19 10.53
CA PHE A 15 10.17 10.02 11.59
C PHE A 15 8.83 9.44 11.13
N THR A 16 8.74 8.96 9.88
CA THR A 16 7.54 8.31 9.35
C THR A 16 7.84 6.84 9.05
N SER A 17 6.93 5.95 9.45
CA SER A 17 6.98 4.53 9.12
C SER A 17 5.61 4.07 8.63
N GLY A 18 5.60 3.16 7.66
CA GLY A 18 4.38 2.64 7.06
C GLY A 18 4.61 1.44 6.16
N GLY A 19 3.68 1.20 5.25
CA GLY A 19 3.74 0.06 4.33
C GLY A 19 4.98 0.05 3.43
N ALA A 20 5.46 1.21 3.01
CA ALA A 20 6.64 1.31 2.16
C ALA A 20 7.92 0.86 2.88
N GLU A 21 8.10 1.28 4.12
CA GLU A 21 9.24 0.88 4.96
C GLU A 21 9.19 -0.60 5.28
N SER A 22 8.00 -1.14 5.58
CA SER A 22 7.79 -2.58 5.79
C SER A 22 8.10 -3.40 4.54
N HIS A 23 7.75 -2.89 3.36
CA HIS A 23 8.06 -3.52 2.06
C HIS A 23 9.58 -3.61 1.83
N VAL A 24 10.30 -2.50 2.03
CA VAL A 24 11.77 -2.45 1.86
C VAL A 24 12.46 -3.39 2.84
N GLU A 25 12.05 -3.39 4.11
CA GLU A 25 12.64 -4.26 5.13
C GLU A 25 12.34 -5.74 4.88
N GLY A 26 11.10 -6.06 4.43
CA GLY A 26 10.72 -7.40 4.01
C GLY A 26 11.59 -7.91 2.85
N LEU A 27 11.83 -7.06 1.85
CA LEU A 27 12.70 -7.38 0.72
C LEU A 27 14.16 -7.60 1.16
N ARG A 28 14.69 -6.69 2.01
CA ARG A 28 16.06 -6.83 2.53
C ARG A 28 16.24 -8.15 3.26
N ARG A 29 15.30 -8.49 4.16
CA ARG A 29 15.30 -9.74 4.89
C ARG A 29 15.25 -10.94 3.95
N ALA A 30 14.36 -10.92 2.96
CA ALA A 30 14.20 -12.01 1.99
C ALA A 30 15.49 -12.28 1.18
N PHE A 31 16.17 -11.23 0.71
CA PHE A 31 17.45 -11.41 0.05
C PHE A 31 18.50 -12.04 0.98
N ARG A 32 18.57 -11.61 2.23
CA ARG A 32 19.52 -12.17 3.21
C ARG A 32 19.22 -13.63 3.55
N GLU A 33 17.95 -13.99 3.72
CA GLU A 33 17.50 -15.36 3.93
C GLU A 33 17.83 -16.26 2.73
N ALA A 34 17.82 -15.70 1.52
CA ALA A 34 18.23 -16.39 0.30
C ALA A 34 19.77 -16.42 0.09
N GLY A 35 20.57 -15.91 1.04
CA GLY A 35 22.04 -15.98 1.03
C GLY A 35 22.75 -14.81 0.34
N TYR A 36 22.05 -13.75 -0.05
CA TYR A 36 22.66 -12.54 -0.62
C TYR A 36 23.06 -11.53 0.45
N ALA A 37 24.12 -10.79 0.20
CA ALA A 37 24.45 -9.60 0.99
C ALA A 37 23.55 -8.45 0.50
N ALA A 38 22.54 -8.08 1.28
CA ALA A 38 21.58 -7.04 0.91
C ALA A 38 21.56 -5.88 1.91
N GLU A 39 21.72 -4.66 1.39
CA GLU A 39 21.66 -3.43 2.17
C GLU A 39 20.66 -2.44 1.57
N VAL A 40 20.24 -1.48 2.39
CA VAL A 40 19.33 -0.40 1.99
C VAL A 40 20.08 0.91 1.93
N ALA A 41 20.05 1.56 0.76
CA ALA A 41 20.39 2.97 0.63
C ALA A 41 19.10 3.79 0.68
N ALA A 42 18.95 4.61 1.72
CA ALA A 42 17.79 5.49 1.89
C ALA A 42 18.24 6.93 1.96
N VAL A 43 17.79 7.76 1.01
CA VAL A 43 18.01 9.21 1.03
C VAL A 43 16.77 9.88 1.64
N PRO A 44 16.94 10.79 2.60
CA PRO A 44 15.84 11.57 3.14
C PRO A 44 15.10 12.31 2.02
N PHE A 45 13.77 12.22 2.03
CA PHE A 45 12.93 12.86 1.03
C PHE A 45 12.04 13.94 1.66
N LYS A 46 12.03 15.09 1.02
CA LYS A 46 11.19 16.23 1.34
C LYS A 46 10.55 16.74 0.07
N TRP A 47 9.25 17.03 0.10
CA TRP A 47 8.50 17.51 -1.08
C TRP A 47 8.06 18.98 -0.95
N TYR A 48 8.47 19.64 0.12
CA TYR A 48 8.17 21.05 0.38
C TYR A 48 9.41 21.80 0.89
N PRO A 49 9.70 23.01 0.37
CA PRO A 49 9.02 23.58 -0.79
C PRO A 49 9.21 22.70 -2.03
N PRO A 50 8.40 22.89 -3.10
CA PRO A 50 8.35 21.97 -4.27
C PRO A 50 9.69 21.69 -4.95
N GLU A 51 10.65 22.62 -4.91
CA GLU A 51 11.99 22.46 -5.48
C GLU A 51 12.78 21.31 -4.84
N GLU A 52 12.44 20.93 -3.60
CA GLU A 52 13.10 19.81 -2.91
C GLU A 52 12.85 18.47 -3.62
N ILE A 53 11.76 18.35 -4.36
CA ILE A 53 11.48 17.17 -5.19
C ILE A 53 12.56 17.00 -6.26
N MET A 54 12.90 18.10 -6.94
CA MET A 54 13.97 18.09 -7.97
C MET A 54 15.33 17.79 -7.34
N ARG A 55 15.65 18.41 -6.20
CA ARG A 55 16.91 18.18 -5.49
C ARG A 55 17.05 16.72 -5.07
N GLY A 56 15.99 16.12 -4.55
CA GLY A 56 15.97 14.70 -4.18
C GLY A 56 16.22 13.76 -5.36
N ALA A 57 15.62 14.03 -6.52
CA ALA A 57 15.84 13.22 -7.71
C ALA A 57 17.26 13.42 -8.30
N LEU A 58 17.78 14.64 -8.31
CA LEU A 58 19.15 14.92 -8.72
C LEU A 58 20.18 14.29 -7.77
N ALA A 59 19.93 14.32 -6.46
CA ALA A 59 20.78 13.64 -5.49
C ALA A 59 20.93 12.15 -5.83
N TRP A 60 19.84 11.44 -6.07
CA TRP A 60 19.88 10.04 -6.47
C TRP A 60 20.63 9.83 -7.79
N ARG A 61 20.49 10.74 -8.75
CA ARG A 61 21.16 10.63 -10.04
C ARG A 61 22.67 10.84 -9.98
N LEU A 62 23.15 11.60 -9.00
CA LEU A 62 24.57 11.91 -8.79
C LEU A 62 25.29 10.88 -7.91
N LEU A 63 24.55 9.99 -7.22
CA LEU A 63 25.17 8.96 -6.41
C LEU A 63 25.82 7.89 -7.29
N ASP A 64 27.09 7.62 -7.03
CA ASP A 64 27.74 6.40 -7.51
C ASP A 64 27.41 5.27 -6.49
N VAL A 65 26.69 4.27 -6.98
CA VAL A 65 26.28 3.10 -6.21
C VAL A 65 26.84 1.81 -6.81
N THR A 66 27.89 1.91 -7.61
CA THR A 66 28.50 0.75 -8.28
C THR A 66 29.42 -0.03 -7.34
N GLU A 67 29.90 0.63 -6.27
CA GLU A 67 30.80 0.06 -5.28
C GLU A 67 30.55 0.70 -3.90
N ALA A 68 30.76 -0.07 -2.84
CA ALA A 68 30.78 0.43 -1.48
C ALA A 68 31.86 -0.28 -0.65
N ASN A 69 32.83 0.47 -0.13
CA ASN A 69 33.92 -0.03 0.73
C ASN A 69 34.71 -1.22 0.10
N GLY A 70 35.10 -1.09 -1.17
CA GLY A 70 35.84 -2.11 -1.93
C GLY A 70 35.01 -3.31 -2.36
N ARG A 71 33.68 -3.27 -2.20
CA ARG A 71 32.78 -4.33 -2.63
C ARG A 71 31.94 -3.84 -3.81
N PRO A 72 31.94 -4.54 -4.95
CA PRO A 72 31.07 -4.18 -6.06
C PRO A 72 29.61 -4.39 -5.63
N VAL A 73 28.73 -3.49 -6.09
CA VAL A 73 27.28 -3.69 -6.04
C VAL A 73 26.87 -4.41 -7.32
N ASP A 74 26.38 -5.66 -7.21
CA ASP A 74 26.06 -6.48 -8.37
C ASP A 74 24.67 -6.21 -8.93
N LEU A 75 23.73 -5.77 -8.08
CA LEU A 75 22.35 -5.48 -8.42
C LEU A 75 21.85 -4.28 -7.61
N VAL A 76 21.20 -3.35 -8.30
CA VAL A 76 20.40 -2.28 -7.68
C VAL A 76 18.91 -2.56 -7.89
N VAL A 77 18.13 -2.55 -6.80
CA VAL A 77 16.66 -2.58 -6.84
C VAL A 77 16.11 -1.22 -6.45
N GLY A 78 15.56 -0.47 -7.41
CA GLY A 78 14.94 0.83 -7.16
C GLY A 78 13.44 0.68 -6.86
N MET A 79 12.96 1.31 -5.76
CA MET A 79 11.63 1.04 -5.23
C MET A 79 10.59 2.12 -5.54
N LYS A 80 10.82 3.36 -5.21
CA LYS A 80 9.86 4.47 -5.37
C LYS A 80 10.54 5.76 -5.81
N PHE A 81 9.75 6.71 -6.30
CA PHE A 81 10.25 8.05 -6.64
C PHE A 81 10.89 8.74 -5.41
N PRO A 82 12.04 9.40 -5.59
CA PRO A 82 12.87 9.46 -6.77
C PRO A 82 14.01 8.42 -6.81
N ALA A 83 14.07 7.46 -5.87
CA ALA A 83 15.19 6.51 -5.74
C ALA A 83 15.43 5.68 -7.01
N TYR A 84 14.40 5.40 -7.80
CA TYR A 84 14.53 4.64 -9.03
C TYR A 84 15.25 5.41 -10.18
N THR A 85 15.54 6.72 -9.98
CA THR A 85 16.35 7.49 -10.94
C THR A 85 17.84 7.17 -10.84
N VAL A 86 18.31 6.47 -9.83
CA VAL A 86 19.70 6.05 -9.64
C VAL A 86 20.25 5.35 -10.88
N ALA A 87 21.53 5.58 -11.19
CA ALA A 87 22.22 4.94 -12.30
C ALA A 87 22.93 3.67 -11.82
N HIS A 88 22.73 2.55 -12.53
CA HIS A 88 23.50 1.33 -12.30
C HIS A 88 23.37 0.38 -13.50
N PRO A 89 24.45 -0.33 -13.93
CA PRO A 89 24.42 -1.20 -15.11
C PRO A 89 23.50 -2.44 -14.96
N ARG A 90 23.25 -2.86 -13.74
CA ARG A 90 22.28 -3.92 -13.41
C ARG A 90 21.20 -3.36 -12.50
N LYS A 91 20.41 -2.42 -13.03
CA LYS A 91 19.25 -1.84 -12.34
C LYS A 91 17.99 -2.64 -12.69
N VAL A 92 17.27 -3.08 -11.67
CA VAL A 92 15.90 -3.61 -11.75
C VAL A 92 15.01 -2.68 -10.93
N LEU A 93 13.83 -2.36 -11.43
CA LEU A 93 12.87 -1.56 -10.67
C LEU A 93 11.75 -2.43 -10.17
N TRP A 94 11.37 -2.21 -8.92
CA TRP A 94 10.15 -2.71 -8.34
C TRP A 94 9.33 -1.53 -7.82
N VAL A 95 8.59 -0.91 -8.72
CA VAL A 95 7.93 0.37 -8.49
C VAL A 95 6.77 0.21 -7.52
N MET A 96 6.86 0.86 -6.36
CA MET A 96 5.75 0.97 -5.41
C MET A 96 4.75 2.03 -5.89
N HIS A 97 5.25 3.19 -6.25
CA HIS A 97 4.50 4.30 -6.82
C HIS A 97 5.46 5.33 -7.44
N GLN A 98 4.93 6.10 -8.36
CA GLN A 98 5.53 7.32 -8.88
C GLN A 98 5.22 8.50 -7.94
N TYR A 99 5.64 9.73 -8.29
CA TYR A 99 5.16 10.91 -7.57
C TYR A 99 3.71 11.20 -7.98
N ARG A 100 2.76 10.71 -7.20
CA ARG A 100 1.36 10.54 -7.60
C ARG A 100 0.63 11.81 -8.01
N ALA A 101 0.98 12.97 -7.41
CA ALA A 101 0.42 14.27 -7.81
C ALA A 101 0.83 14.70 -9.23
N ALA A 102 1.90 14.13 -9.79
CA ALA A 102 2.24 14.33 -11.19
C ALA A 102 1.33 13.54 -12.15
N TYR A 103 0.56 12.57 -11.65
CA TYR A 103 -0.18 11.59 -12.42
C TYR A 103 -1.64 11.43 -11.97
N ASN A 104 -1.96 10.36 -11.28
CA ASN A 104 -3.32 9.94 -10.93
C ASN A 104 -4.01 10.80 -9.87
N LEU A 105 -3.26 11.52 -9.03
CA LEU A 105 -3.84 12.43 -8.05
C LEU A 105 -4.04 13.86 -8.58
N ARG A 106 -3.63 14.15 -9.85
CA ARG A 106 -3.83 15.46 -10.44
C ARG A 106 -5.32 15.86 -10.45
N GLY A 107 -5.60 17.05 -9.92
CA GLY A 107 -6.95 17.60 -9.86
C GLY A 107 -7.86 16.98 -8.78
N THR A 108 -7.30 16.12 -7.91
CA THR A 108 -7.99 15.62 -6.73
C THR A 108 -7.66 16.48 -5.49
N PRO A 109 -8.36 16.30 -4.36
CA PRO A 109 -7.99 16.96 -3.10
C PRO A 109 -6.58 16.60 -2.58
N PHE A 110 -5.94 15.60 -3.15
CA PHE A 110 -4.59 15.11 -2.78
C PHE A 110 -3.51 15.59 -3.75
N ASP A 111 -3.80 16.53 -4.64
CA ASP A 111 -2.86 17.12 -5.60
C ASP A 111 -2.09 18.28 -4.95
N ASP A 112 -0.98 17.97 -4.31
CA ASP A 112 -0.10 18.95 -3.65
C ASP A 112 0.66 19.84 -4.65
N LEU A 113 0.82 19.44 -5.92
CA LEU A 113 1.48 20.23 -6.95
C LEU A 113 0.57 21.35 -7.50
N SER A 114 -0.74 21.17 -7.52
CA SER A 114 -1.66 22.20 -8.02
C SER A 114 -1.83 23.39 -7.07
N THR A 115 -1.32 23.30 -5.85
CA THR A 115 -1.40 24.36 -4.83
C THR A 115 -0.27 25.39 -4.94
N THR A 116 0.71 25.18 -5.82
CA THR A 116 1.87 26.05 -5.97
C THR A 116 2.01 26.57 -7.40
N PRO A 117 2.53 27.80 -7.61
CA PRO A 117 2.76 28.35 -8.95
C PRO A 117 3.72 27.51 -9.81
N GLU A 118 4.69 26.85 -9.18
CA GLU A 118 5.71 26.01 -9.82
C GLU A 118 5.20 24.61 -10.16
N GLY A 119 4.08 24.21 -9.59
CA GLY A 119 3.53 22.86 -9.69
C GLY A 119 3.37 22.32 -11.11
N PRO A 120 2.82 23.09 -12.09
CA PRO A 120 2.72 22.64 -13.46
C PRO A 120 4.06 22.31 -14.10
N ARG A 121 5.08 23.18 -13.89
CA ARG A 121 6.44 22.97 -14.40
C ARG A 121 7.12 21.77 -13.74
N LEU A 122 6.94 21.63 -12.43
CA LEU A 122 7.51 20.51 -11.68
C LEU A 122 6.87 19.18 -12.09
N ARG A 123 5.56 19.16 -12.37
CA ARG A 123 4.86 17.98 -12.88
C ARG A 123 5.43 17.53 -14.22
N GLU A 124 5.66 18.43 -15.14
CA GLU A 124 6.29 18.13 -16.43
C GLU A 124 7.69 17.56 -16.23
N TRP A 125 8.51 18.22 -15.44
CA TRP A 125 9.86 17.78 -15.12
C TRP A 125 9.89 16.37 -14.50
N ILE A 126 8.98 16.05 -13.57
CA ILE A 126 8.88 14.71 -12.99
C ILE A 126 8.57 13.68 -14.08
N ARG A 127 7.65 13.99 -14.99
CA ARG A 127 7.29 13.10 -16.10
C ARG A 127 8.46 12.87 -17.05
N GLU A 128 9.21 13.90 -17.36
CA GLU A 128 10.44 13.81 -18.17
C GLU A 128 11.49 12.93 -17.48
N CYS A 129 11.70 13.11 -16.17
CA CYS A 129 12.59 12.26 -15.39
C CYS A 129 12.16 10.80 -15.42
N ASP A 130 10.88 10.52 -15.17
CA ASP A 130 10.36 9.15 -15.17
C ASP A 130 10.50 8.51 -16.55
N ASN A 131 10.12 9.22 -17.62
CA ASN A 131 10.24 8.75 -19.00
C ASN A 131 11.68 8.49 -19.42
N ARG A 132 12.64 9.23 -18.85
CA ARG A 132 14.07 9.08 -19.15
C ARG A 132 14.72 7.97 -18.33
N PHE A 133 14.44 7.88 -17.03
CA PHE A 133 15.25 7.07 -16.11
C PHE A 133 14.64 5.72 -15.76
N ILE A 134 13.32 5.55 -15.86
CA ILE A 134 12.70 4.24 -15.65
C ILE A 134 13.12 3.25 -16.74
N PRO A 135 13.15 3.61 -18.05
CA PRO A 135 13.57 2.68 -19.11
C PRO A 135 15.06 2.26 -19.08
N GLU A 136 15.90 2.90 -18.25
CA GLU A 136 17.28 2.44 -18.05
C GLU A 136 17.36 1.10 -17.29
N ALA A 137 16.27 0.67 -16.65
CA ALA A 137 16.22 -0.60 -15.94
C ALA A 137 16.18 -1.78 -16.90
N ARG A 138 16.84 -2.87 -16.52
CA ARG A 138 16.75 -4.13 -17.27
C ARG A 138 15.34 -4.71 -17.28
N LYS A 139 14.64 -4.53 -16.17
CA LYS A 139 13.23 -4.95 -15.99
C LYS A 139 12.54 -3.98 -15.04
N VAL A 140 11.25 -3.76 -15.30
CA VAL A 140 10.38 -2.99 -14.43
C VAL A 140 9.28 -3.91 -13.90
N PHE A 141 9.22 -4.07 -12.60
CA PHE A 141 8.09 -4.63 -11.89
C PHE A 141 7.29 -3.52 -11.21
N ALA A 142 6.01 -3.76 -11.01
CA ALA A 142 5.14 -2.93 -10.18
C ALA A 142 4.63 -3.77 -9.00
N ASN A 143 4.36 -3.15 -7.85
CA ASN A 143 3.84 -3.89 -6.70
C ASN A 143 2.38 -4.34 -6.86
N SER A 144 1.67 -3.83 -7.91
CA SER A 144 0.27 -4.16 -8.20
C SER A 144 -0.05 -3.97 -9.69
N ARG A 145 -1.16 -4.54 -10.15
CA ARG A 145 -1.72 -4.24 -11.49
C ARG A 145 -2.14 -2.78 -11.61
N THR A 146 -2.60 -2.18 -10.51
CA THR A 146 -2.96 -0.76 -10.46
C THR A 146 -1.75 0.12 -10.77
N VAL A 147 -0.60 -0.14 -10.15
CA VAL A 147 0.63 0.61 -10.44
C VAL A 147 1.16 0.30 -11.83
N ALA A 148 1.11 -0.96 -12.28
CA ALA A 148 1.48 -1.33 -13.66
C ALA A 148 0.61 -0.59 -14.69
N ALA A 149 -0.70 -0.54 -14.49
CA ALA A 149 -1.60 0.20 -15.37
C ALA A 149 -1.32 1.71 -15.40
N ARG A 150 -0.90 2.29 -14.27
CA ARG A 150 -0.50 3.72 -14.22
C ARG A 150 0.78 3.98 -15.00
N LEU A 151 1.81 3.14 -14.84
CA LEU A 151 3.06 3.22 -15.62
C LEU A 151 2.79 3.15 -17.13
N LEU A 152 1.95 2.22 -17.54
CA LEU A 152 1.55 2.09 -18.94
C LEU A 152 0.75 3.32 -19.41
N LYS A 153 -0.26 3.73 -18.66
CA LYS A 153 -1.17 4.83 -19.03
C LYS A 153 -0.46 6.17 -19.16
N TYR A 154 0.44 6.48 -18.24
CA TYR A 154 1.02 7.83 -18.13
C TYR A 154 2.39 7.97 -18.80
N ASN A 155 3.13 6.87 -18.91
CA ASN A 155 4.51 6.88 -19.40
C ASN A 155 4.75 5.90 -20.57
N GLY A 156 3.77 5.09 -20.95
CA GLY A 156 3.95 4.04 -21.97
C GLY A 156 4.92 2.92 -21.54
N ILE A 157 5.16 2.79 -20.24
CA ILE A 157 6.13 1.82 -19.68
C ILE A 157 5.38 0.55 -19.30
N GLU A 158 5.73 -0.55 -19.97
CA GLU A 158 5.26 -1.87 -19.59
C GLU A 158 5.96 -2.35 -18.31
N SER A 159 5.20 -2.98 -17.43
CA SER A 159 5.71 -3.55 -16.18
C SER A 159 4.89 -4.76 -15.75
N GLU A 160 5.52 -5.70 -15.08
CA GLU A 160 4.87 -6.89 -14.56
C GLU A 160 4.48 -6.71 -13.09
N PRO A 161 3.24 -7.04 -12.70
CA PRO A 161 2.86 -7.07 -11.29
C PRO A 161 3.67 -8.14 -10.55
N LEU A 162 4.35 -7.75 -9.49
CA LEU A 162 5.09 -8.64 -8.59
C LEU A 162 4.57 -8.42 -7.17
N TYR A 163 3.76 -9.36 -6.70
CA TYR A 163 3.11 -9.27 -5.40
C TYR A 163 4.01 -9.78 -4.29
N HIS A 164 3.81 -9.28 -3.08
CA HIS A 164 4.55 -9.70 -1.89
C HIS A 164 3.60 -9.84 -0.69
N PRO A 165 3.95 -10.68 0.30
CA PRO A 165 3.12 -10.85 1.47
C PRO A 165 3.10 -9.58 2.34
N PRO A 166 1.98 -9.31 3.03
CA PRO A 166 1.93 -8.23 4.00
C PRO A 166 2.81 -8.55 5.24
N PRO A 167 3.16 -7.54 6.02
CA PRO A 167 4.15 -7.69 7.12
C PRO A 167 3.81 -8.76 8.16
N ARG A 168 2.52 -9.03 8.38
CA ARG A 168 2.02 -9.95 9.43
C ARG A 168 1.55 -11.29 8.89
N ALA A 169 1.83 -11.62 7.63
CA ALA A 169 1.22 -12.75 6.94
C ALA A 169 1.23 -14.05 7.75
N GLU A 170 2.34 -14.35 8.44
CA GLU A 170 2.53 -15.59 9.21
C GLU A 170 1.77 -15.61 10.54
N ALA A 171 1.47 -14.44 11.11
CA ALA A 171 0.77 -14.32 12.39
C ALA A 171 -0.76 -14.27 12.22
N LEU A 172 -1.24 -13.93 11.01
CA LEU A 172 -2.67 -13.77 10.76
C LEU A 172 -3.38 -15.12 10.74
N ARG A 173 -4.52 -15.17 11.40
CA ARG A 173 -5.32 -16.38 11.59
C ARG A 173 -6.81 -16.09 11.61
N ALA A 174 -7.62 -17.09 11.34
CA ALA A 174 -9.05 -17.01 11.51
C ALA A 174 -9.47 -17.41 12.95
N ALA A 175 -10.49 -16.72 13.47
CA ALA A 175 -11.20 -17.10 14.69
C ALA A 175 -12.73 -16.99 14.46
N GLY A 176 -13.52 -16.77 15.50
CA GLY A 176 -14.96 -16.56 15.39
C GLY A 176 -15.32 -15.25 14.66
N LEU A 177 -16.51 -15.17 14.06
CA LEU A 177 -17.04 -13.90 13.58
C LEU A 177 -17.61 -13.11 14.76
N GLY A 178 -17.05 -11.95 15.06
CA GLY A 178 -17.54 -11.00 16.07
C GLY A 178 -18.66 -10.10 15.54
N ASP A 179 -18.98 -9.06 16.32
CA ASP A 179 -20.03 -8.09 16.00
C ASP A 179 -19.43 -6.71 15.71
N TYR A 180 -18.32 -6.68 14.97
CA TYR A 180 -17.70 -5.45 14.51
C TYR A 180 -17.04 -5.62 13.14
N VAL A 181 -17.05 -4.55 12.38
CA VAL A 181 -16.17 -4.40 11.22
C VAL A 181 -14.89 -3.68 11.64
N PHE A 182 -13.76 -4.08 11.06
CA PHE A 182 -12.45 -3.60 11.45
C PHE A 182 -11.82 -2.75 10.35
N TYR A 183 -11.28 -1.57 10.71
CA TYR A 183 -10.56 -0.68 9.80
C TYR A 183 -9.16 -0.37 10.34
N PRO A 184 -8.15 -1.19 10.06
CA PRO A 184 -6.77 -0.93 10.46
C PRO A 184 -6.04 -0.09 9.40
N SER A 185 -5.73 1.12 9.75
CA SER A 185 -4.77 1.95 8.99
C SER A 185 -4.45 3.23 9.77
N ARG A 186 -3.36 3.92 9.43
CA ARG A 186 -3.19 5.31 9.87
C ARG A 186 -4.43 6.10 9.46
N MET A 187 -4.90 6.93 10.37
CA MET A 187 -6.08 7.76 10.13
C MET A 187 -5.65 9.04 9.42
N GLU A 188 -5.90 9.10 8.14
CA GLU A 188 -5.52 10.20 7.25
C GLU A 188 -6.53 10.35 6.10
N PRO A 189 -6.70 11.56 5.53
CA PRO A 189 -7.77 11.85 4.56
C PRO A 189 -7.84 10.89 3.38
N GLN A 190 -6.70 10.45 2.84
CA GLN A 190 -6.67 9.52 1.70
C GLN A 190 -7.19 8.12 2.06
N LYS A 191 -7.18 7.74 3.34
CA LYS A 191 -7.73 6.45 3.81
C LYS A 191 -9.23 6.51 4.07
N ARG A 192 -9.83 7.70 4.14
CA ARG A 192 -11.29 7.95 4.17
C ARG A 192 -12.04 7.18 5.27
N GLN A 193 -11.47 7.11 6.48
CA GLN A 193 -12.17 6.54 7.64
C GLN A 193 -13.50 7.24 7.92
N GLU A 194 -13.62 8.53 7.56
CA GLU A 194 -14.85 9.32 7.67
C GLU A 194 -16.03 8.68 6.94
N LEU A 195 -15.80 8.01 5.79
CA LEU A 195 -16.86 7.29 5.07
C LEU A 195 -17.47 6.18 5.92
N LEU A 196 -16.63 5.38 6.60
CA LEU A 196 -17.15 4.33 7.47
C LEU A 196 -17.79 4.91 8.73
N ILE A 197 -17.23 5.97 9.32
CA ILE A 197 -17.84 6.65 10.49
C ILE A 197 -19.24 7.15 10.10
N GLU A 198 -19.39 7.79 8.96
CA GLU A 198 -20.68 8.25 8.48
C GLU A 198 -21.63 7.09 8.14
N ALA A 199 -21.13 6.01 7.52
CA ALA A 199 -21.92 4.83 7.19
C ALA A 199 -22.60 4.22 8.43
N MET A 200 -21.97 4.30 9.60
CA MET A 200 -22.53 3.77 10.86
C MET A 200 -23.87 4.40 11.27
N LYS A 201 -24.24 5.55 10.72
CA LYS A 201 -25.58 6.14 10.88
C LYS A 201 -26.66 5.29 10.21
N TYR A 202 -26.32 4.62 9.13
CA TYR A 202 -27.23 3.93 8.25
C TYR A 202 -27.23 2.41 8.47
N VAL A 203 -26.18 1.86 9.12
CA VAL A 203 -26.10 0.45 9.49
C VAL A 203 -27.22 0.11 10.48
N ARG A 204 -28.06 -0.86 10.13
CA ARG A 204 -29.21 -1.32 10.94
C ARG A 204 -28.85 -2.46 11.88
N ALA A 205 -27.90 -3.30 11.47
CA ALA A 205 -27.42 -4.41 12.28
C ALA A 205 -26.71 -3.92 13.56
N PRO A 206 -26.70 -4.72 14.64
CA PRO A 206 -26.00 -4.40 15.89
C PRO A 206 -24.48 -4.60 15.76
N VAL A 207 -23.90 -3.99 14.73
CA VAL A 207 -22.46 -4.06 14.40
C VAL A 207 -21.78 -2.76 14.80
N ARG A 208 -20.58 -2.84 15.38
CA ARG A 208 -19.70 -1.72 15.65
C ARG A 208 -18.65 -1.56 14.58
N ALA A 209 -18.05 -0.38 14.46
CA ALA A 209 -16.85 -0.14 13.67
C ALA A 209 -15.67 0.10 14.62
N VAL A 210 -14.61 -0.68 14.46
CA VAL A 210 -13.37 -0.58 15.24
C VAL A 210 -12.26 -0.06 14.33
N PHE A 211 -11.62 1.03 14.72
CA PHE A 211 -10.52 1.64 13.99
C PHE A 211 -9.24 1.49 14.81
N ALA A 212 -8.16 1.03 14.16
CA ALA A 212 -6.84 0.95 14.78
C ALA A 212 -5.80 1.60 13.87
N GLY A 213 -5.08 2.58 14.40
CA GLY A 213 -4.04 3.31 13.70
C GLY A 213 -3.84 4.71 14.29
N ALA A 214 -2.61 5.20 14.21
CA ALA A 214 -2.29 6.55 14.66
C ALA A 214 -2.99 7.61 13.79
N SER A 215 -3.35 8.72 14.39
CA SER A 215 -3.91 9.91 13.74
C SER A 215 -3.08 11.13 14.10
N ALA A 216 -2.90 12.05 13.13
CA ALA A 216 -2.36 13.37 13.38
C ALA A 216 -3.43 14.32 14.00
N ASP A 217 -4.72 13.99 13.82
CA ASP A 217 -5.87 14.76 14.35
C ASP A 217 -6.90 13.82 15.02
N PRO A 218 -6.60 13.23 16.18
CA PRO A 218 -7.55 12.38 16.90
C PRO A 218 -8.83 13.14 17.29
N ALA A 219 -8.71 14.40 17.70
CA ALA A 219 -9.84 15.23 18.13
C ALA A 219 -10.82 15.52 16.99
N GLY A 220 -10.33 15.66 15.75
CA GLY A 220 -11.15 15.80 14.55
C GLY A 220 -12.01 14.57 14.30
N TYR A 221 -11.45 13.38 14.40
CA TYR A 221 -12.20 12.11 14.25
C TYR A 221 -13.22 11.90 15.39
N GLU A 222 -12.86 12.22 16.63
CA GLU A 222 -13.83 12.19 17.74
C GLU A 222 -14.99 13.19 17.53
N SER A 223 -14.67 14.38 17.01
CA SER A 223 -15.68 15.37 16.67
C SER A 223 -16.60 14.87 15.55
N LEU A 224 -16.05 14.16 14.56
CA LEU A 224 -16.83 13.55 13.49
C LEU A 224 -17.79 12.49 14.03
N VAL A 225 -17.32 11.59 14.92
CA VAL A 225 -18.14 10.59 15.60
C VAL A 225 -19.29 11.24 16.37
N ARG A 226 -19.03 12.32 17.12
CA ARG A 226 -20.07 13.09 17.84
C ARG A 226 -21.06 13.73 16.88
N ARG A 227 -20.58 14.37 15.81
CA ARG A 227 -21.40 15.04 14.78
C ARG A 227 -22.39 14.10 14.12
N HIS A 228 -21.95 12.85 13.85
CA HIS A 228 -22.82 11.83 13.27
C HIS A 228 -23.69 11.09 14.28
N GLY A 229 -23.50 11.32 15.59
CA GLY A 229 -24.28 10.66 16.66
C GLY A 229 -24.01 9.16 16.79
N VAL A 230 -22.82 8.68 16.38
CA VAL A 230 -22.48 7.26 16.33
C VAL A 230 -21.50 6.79 17.42
N GLY A 231 -21.33 7.57 18.50
CA GLY A 231 -20.37 7.30 19.57
C GLY A 231 -20.53 5.94 20.26
N GLY A 232 -21.75 5.39 20.34
CA GLY A 232 -21.99 4.05 20.88
C GLY A 232 -21.63 2.91 19.94
N ARG A 233 -21.26 3.20 18.69
CA ARG A 233 -21.02 2.22 17.60
C ARG A 233 -19.65 2.34 16.96
N VAL A 234 -18.87 3.34 17.29
CA VAL A 234 -17.53 3.60 16.76
C VAL A 234 -16.53 3.58 17.89
N ASP A 235 -15.50 2.76 17.73
CA ASP A 235 -14.39 2.58 18.67
C ASP A 235 -13.09 3.01 17.99
N LEU A 236 -12.51 4.14 18.43
CA LEU A 236 -11.25 4.70 17.94
C LEU A 236 -10.11 4.28 18.88
N ARG A 237 -9.41 3.20 18.54
CA ARG A 237 -8.37 2.59 19.40
C ARG A 237 -7.02 3.29 19.37
N GLY A 238 -6.76 4.12 18.35
CA GLY A 238 -5.43 4.65 18.14
C GLY A 238 -4.41 3.56 17.82
N PHE A 239 -3.18 3.71 18.32
CA PHE A 239 -2.15 2.68 18.13
C PHE A 239 -2.46 1.45 19.00
N VAL A 240 -2.33 0.27 18.39
CA VAL A 240 -2.49 -1.03 19.05
C VAL A 240 -1.23 -1.88 18.86
N SER A 241 -0.98 -2.82 19.76
CA SER A 241 0.13 -3.76 19.64
C SER A 241 -0.06 -4.74 18.48
N GLU A 242 1.01 -5.35 18.00
CA GLU A 242 0.96 -6.39 16.95
C GLU A 242 0.03 -7.55 17.33
N GLY A 243 0.08 -8.01 18.57
CA GLY A 243 -0.79 -9.08 19.05
C GLY A 243 -2.26 -8.67 19.05
N GLU A 244 -2.57 -7.46 19.50
CA GLU A 244 -3.94 -6.91 19.47
C GLU A 244 -4.43 -6.71 18.03
N MET A 245 -3.57 -6.27 17.13
CA MET A 245 -3.89 -6.14 15.71
C MET A 245 -4.32 -7.49 15.11
N VAL A 246 -3.56 -8.56 15.39
CA VAL A 246 -3.89 -9.92 14.94
C VAL A 246 -5.23 -10.38 15.51
N GLU A 247 -5.50 -10.14 16.79
CA GLU A 247 -6.77 -10.50 17.41
C GLU A 247 -7.97 -9.71 16.84
N LEU A 248 -7.77 -8.42 16.54
CA LEU A 248 -8.80 -7.59 15.91
C LEU A 248 -9.14 -8.07 14.49
N TYR A 249 -8.15 -8.48 13.71
CA TYR A 249 -8.41 -9.15 12.43
C TYR A 249 -9.11 -10.49 12.61
N ALA A 250 -8.60 -11.34 13.53
CA ALA A 250 -9.05 -12.70 13.70
C ALA A 250 -10.50 -12.81 14.13
N ASN A 251 -11.04 -11.81 14.83
CA ASN A 251 -12.38 -11.82 15.42
C ASN A 251 -13.36 -10.84 14.75
N ALA A 252 -12.97 -10.12 13.69
CA ALA A 252 -13.88 -9.22 13.00
C ALA A 252 -15.00 -9.96 12.26
N LEU A 253 -16.15 -9.33 12.09
CA LEU A 253 -17.19 -9.75 11.15
C LEU A 253 -16.69 -9.61 9.70
N GLY A 254 -15.98 -8.54 9.44
CA GLY A 254 -15.34 -8.22 8.15
C GLY A 254 -14.33 -7.09 8.32
N VAL A 255 -13.49 -6.89 7.31
CA VAL A 255 -12.50 -5.82 7.26
C VAL A 255 -12.96 -4.78 6.26
N CYS A 256 -13.02 -3.51 6.68
CA CYS A 256 -13.31 -2.38 5.79
C CYS A 256 -11.99 -1.69 5.41
N TYR A 257 -11.77 -1.48 4.12
CA TYR A 257 -10.64 -0.70 3.65
C TYR A 257 -11.03 0.15 2.44
N LEU A 258 -11.16 1.46 2.64
CA LEU A 258 -11.84 2.38 1.75
C LEU A 258 -10.93 3.50 1.22
N PRO A 259 -9.62 3.28 0.99
CA PRO A 259 -8.72 4.34 0.56
C PRO A 259 -9.14 4.89 -0.81
N PHE A 260 -8.72 6.12 -1.12
CA PHE A 260 -8.81 6.66 -2.46
C PHE A 260 -7.59 6.23 -3.29
N ASP A 261 -7.85 5.44 -4.33
CA ASP A 261 -6.85 5.04 -5.36
C ASP A 261 -5.52 4.54 -4.75
N GLU A 262 -5.57 3.55 -3.88
CA GLU A 262 -4.40 2.94 -3.20
C GLU A 262 -3.46 2.27 -4.20
N ASP A 263 -2.20 2.14 -3.83
CA ASP A 263 -1.19 1.50 -4.67
C ASP A 263 -1.20 -0.03 -4.57
N TYR A 264 -1.33 -0.58 -3.35
CA TYR A 264 -1.30 -2.03 -3.12
C TYR A 264 -2.41 -2.51 -2.16
N GLY A 265 -2.46 -1.97 -0.94
CA GLY A 265 -3.53 -2.28 0.02
C GLY A 265 -3.28 -3.51 0.88
N TYR A 266 -2.27 -3.48 1.75
CA TYR A 266 -1.99 -4.55 2.71
C TYR A 266 -3.21 -4.97 3.52
N VAL A 267 -4.06 -4.02 3.91
CA VAL A 267 -5.24 -4.28 4.73
C VAL A 267 -6.20 -5.28 4.08
N THR A 268 -6.37 -5.21 2.74
CA THR A 268 -7.14 -6.19 1.99
C THR A 268 -6.55 -7.59 2.13
N LEU A 269 -5.23 -7.71 1.92
CA LEU A 269 -4.52 -9.00 2.03
C LEU A 269 -4.55 -9.55 3.45
N GLU A 270 -4.35 -8.69 4.46
CA GLU A 270 -4.39 -9.07 5.88
C GLU A 270 -5.80 -9.55 6.30
N GLY A 271 -6.85 -8.89 5.81
CA GLY A 271 -8.25 -9.33 5.98
C GLY A 271 -8.48 -10.72 5.38
N MET A 272 -8.05 -10.93 4.14
CA MET A 272 -8.19 -12.22 3.45
C MET A 272 -7.37 -13.33 4.12
N LEU A 273 -6.12 -13.06 4.55
CA LEU A 273 -5.31 -14.02 5.31
C LEU A 273 -5.97 -14.42 6.63
N SER A 274 -6.71 -13.50 7.25
CA SER A 274 -7.49 -13.76 8.46
C SER A 274 -8.85 -14.44 8.18
N ALA A 275 -9.09 -14.86 6.92
CA ALA A 275 -10.36 -15.40 6.47
C ALA A 275 -11.55 -14.47 6.83
N ARG A 276 -11.36 -13.17 6.65
CA ARG A 276 -12.43 -12.16 6.81
C ARG A 276 -12.88 -11.67 5.45
N PRO A 277 -14.19 -11.52 5.22
CA PRO A 277 -14.68 -10.81 4.04
C PRO A 277 -14.21 -9.37 4.07
N VAL A 278 -13.86 -8.81 2.91
CA VAL A 278 -13.33 -7.45 2.83
C VAL A 278 -14.32 -6.54 2.12
N VAL A 279 -14.64 -5.41 2.73
CA VAL A 279 -15.43 -4.34 2.10
C VAL A 279 -14.46 -3.26 1.60
N VAL A 280 -14.42 -3.07 0.29
CA VAL A 280 -13.58 -2.07 -0.37
C VAL A 280 -14.43 -1.05 -1.13
N ALA A 281 -13.90 0.15 -1.31
CA ALA A 281 -14.54 1.14 -2.18
C ALA A 281 -14.15 0.89 -3.65
N ARG A 282 -15.07 1.08 -4.58
CA ARG A 282 -14.87 0.86 -6.03
C ARG A 282 -13.69 1.64 -6.61
N ASP A 283 -13.44 2.82 -6.08
CA ASP A 283 -12.34 3.71 -6.44
C ASP A 283 -11.08 3.50 -5.58
N GLY A 284 -10.99 2.37 -4.88
CA GLY A 284 -9.92 2.05 -3.94
C GLY A 284 -8.58 1.64 -4.57
N GLY A 285 -8.48 1.61 -5.91
CA GLY A 285 -7.25 1.27 -6.62
C GLY A 285 -6.77 -0.15 -6.28
N GLY A 286 -5.49 -0.32 -5.91
CA GLY A 286 -4.90 -1.62 -5.55
C GLY A 286 -5.59 -2.32 -4.39
N ALA A 287 -6.33 -1.61 -3.54
CA ALA A 287 -7.12 -2.24 -2.48
C ALA A 287 -8.25 -3.11 -3.02
N THR A 288 -8.78 -2.80 -4.21
CA THR A 288 -9.87 -3.55 -4.86
C THR A 288 -9.38 -4.72 -5.71
N GLU A 289 -8.09 -4.78 -6.01
CA GLU A 289 -7.52 -5.71 -6.99
C GLU A 289 -7.75 -7.18 -6.66
N PHE A 290 -7.86 -7.49 -5.38
CA PHE A 290 -8.01 -8.85 -4.88
C PHE A 290 -9.45 -9.24 -4.55
N VAL A 291 -10.40 -8.29 -4.58
CA VAL A 291 -11.79 -8.49 -4.17
C VAL A 291 -12.71 -8.49 -5.41
N GLU A 292 -13.39 -9.59 -5.63
CA GLU A 292 -14.51 -9.72 -6.56
C GLU A 292 -15.81 -9.59 -5.77
N ASP A 293 -16.70 -8.69 -6.23
CA ASP A 293 -17.94 -8.39 -5.50
C ASP A 293 -18.81 -9.64 -5.28
N GLY A 294 -19.19 -9.87 -4.04
CA GLY A 294 -19.99 -11.04 -3.62
C GLY A 294 -19.20 -12.34 -3.45
N ARG A 295 -17.88 -12.37 -3.74
CA ARG A 295 -17.07 -13.58 -3.64
C ARG A 295 -16.08 -13.57 -2.47
N GLU A 296 -15.14 -12.62 -2.42
CA GLU A 296 -14.22 -12.46 -1.29
C GLU A 296 -14.67 -11.35 -0.33
N GLY A 297 -15.76 -10.67 -0.66
CA GLY A 297 -16.32 -9.55 0.09
C GLY A 297 -17.21 -8.69 -0.78
N PHE A 298 -17.23 -7.39 -0.54
CA PHE A 298 -18.03 -6.45 -1.31
C PHE A 298 -17.20 -5.28 -1.85
N VAL A 299 -17.49 -4.92 -3.11
CA VAL A 299 -16.95 -3.71 -3.77
C VAL A 299 -18.08 -2.69 -3.82
N ALA A 300 -18.15 -1.82 -2.81
CA ALA A 300 -19.20 -0.82 -2.66
C ALA A 300 -18.81 0.51 -3.35
N ASP A 301 -19.80 1.29 -3.76
CA ASP A 301 -19.56 2.67 -4.13
C ASP A 301 -19.05 3.46 -2.90
N PRO A 302 -18.21 4.49 -3.06
CA PRO A 302 -17.70 5.30 -1.95
C PRO A 302 -18.79 6.23 -1.38
N ASP A 303 -19.87 5.62 -0.95
CA ASP A 303 -21.07 6.26 -0.40
C ASP A 303 -21.42 5.60 0.95
N PRO A 304 -21.74 6.40 1.99
CA PRO A 304 -22.03 5.87 3.32
C PRO A 304 -23.21 4.88 3.37
N ARG A 305 -24.23 5.03 2.51
CA ARG A 305 -25.39 4.11 2.48
C ARG A 305 -25.04 2.78 1.82
N ALA A 306 -24.27 2.82 0.73
CA ALA A 306 -23.78 1.61 0.06
C ALA A 306 -22.87 0.79 0.97
N LEU A 307 -22.01 1.46 1.74
CA LEU A 307 -21.16 0.81 2.74
C LEU A 307 -21.97 0.20 3.89
N ALA A 308 -23.00 0.90 4.38
CA ALA A 308 -23.89 0.40 5.42
C ALA A 308 -24.65 -0.85 4.94
N GLU A 309 -25.13 -0.86 3.70
CA GLU A 309 -25.78 -2.04 3.11
C GLU A 309 -24.84 -3.24 3.04
N ALA A 310 -23.59 -3.05 2.62
CA ALA A 310 -22.60 -4.11 2.61
C ALA A 310 -22.37 -4.69 4.01
N ILE A 311 -22.28 -3.85 5.04
CA ILE A 311 -22.11 -4.27 6.44
C ILE A 311 -23.36 -5.03 6.94
N ASP A 312 -24.56 -4.52 6.65
CA ASP A 312 -25.82 -5.19 7.03
C ASP A 312 -25.95 -6.57 6.38
N ARG A 313 -25.53 -6.71 5.10
CA ARG A 313 -25.49 -8.01 4.40
C ARG A 313 -24.52 -9.00 5.05
N LEU A 314 -23.31 -8.57 5.45
CA LEU A 314 -22.37 -9.44 6.18
C LEU A 314 -22.95 -9.93 7.49
N HIS A 315 -23.69 -9.11 8.22
CA HIS A 315 -24.31 -9.50 9.49
C HIS A 315 -25.53 -10.39 9.27
N ALA A 316 -26.35 -10.11 8.26
CA ALA A 316 -27.59 -10.86 7.99
C ALA A 316 -27.32 -12.32 7.57
N ASP A 317 -26.24 -12.57 6.82
CA ASP A 317 -25.82 -13.93 6.44
C ASP A 317 -24.36 -14.18 6.87
N ARG A 318 -24.17 -14.51 8.14
CA ARG A 318 -22.86 -14.80 8.71
C ARG A 318 -22.21 -16.05 8.10
N ALA A 319 -23.02 -16.98 7.57
CA ALA A 319 -22.50 -18.14 6.86
C ALA A 319 -21.92 -17.75 5.51
N ALA A 320 -22.57 -16.86 4.75
CA ALA A 320 -22.01 -16.29 3.53
C ALA A 320 -20.75 -15.44 3.83
N ALA A 321 -20.77 -14.61 4.88
CA ALA A 321 -19.62 -13.85 5.30
C ALA A 321 -18.39 -14.74 5.59
N ARG A 322 -18.61 -15.88 6.27
CA ARG A 322 -17.55 -16.87 6.50
C ARG A 322 -17.03 -17.46 5.19
N ARG A 323 -17.90 -17.89 4.29
CA ARG A 323 -17.49 -18.42 2.97
C ARG A 323 -16.69 -17.38 2.16
N MET A 324 -17.10 -16.11 2.17
CA MET A 324 -16.36 -15.04 1.49
C MET A 324 -14.93 -14.91 2.05
N GLY A 325 -14.77 -14.95 3.37
CA GLY A 325 -13.45 -14.91 4.00
C GLY A 325 -12.57 -16.12 3.64
N GLU A 326 -13.17 -17.32 3.59
CA GLU A 326 -12.48 -18.54 3.16
C GLU A 326 -12.06 -18.46 1.69
N CYS A 327 -12.94 -18.00 0.79
CA CYS A 327 -12.61 -17.75 -0.62
C CYS A 327 -11.44 -16.76 -0.75
N GLY A 328 -11.43 -15.70 0.05
CA GLY A 328 -10.32 -14.74 0.08
C GLY A 328 -8.99 -15.41 0.43
N ARG A 329 -8.95 -16.20 1.47
CA ARG A 329 -7.75 -16.93 1.91
C ARG A 329 -7.28 -17.94 0.85
N GLU A 330 -8.20 -18.70 0.26
CA GLU A 330 -7.90 -19.66 -0.82
C GLU A 330 -7.33 -18.95 -2.07
N LYS A 331 -7.92 -17.81 -2.46
CA LYS A 331 -7.41 -16.97 -3.56
C LYS A 331 -5.98 -16.53 -3.33
N LEU A 332 -5.64 -16.07 -2.12
CA LEU A 332 -4.27 -15.67 -1.80
C LEU A 332 -3.30 -16.86 -1.79
N ALA A 333 -3.74 -18.04 -1.32
CA ALA A 333 -2.92 -19.25 -1.37
C ALA A 333 -2.60 -19.69 -2.81
N ALA A 334 -3.50 -19.42 -3.77
CA ALA A 334 -3.28 -19.70 -5.18
C ALA A 334 -2.35 -18.68 -5.88
N LEU A 335 -2.17 -17.49 -5.30
CA LEU A 335 -1.22 -16.51 -5.78
C LEU A 335 0.18 -16.85 -5.24
N LYS A 336 1.22 -16.64 -6.05
CA LYS A 336 2.63 -16.79 -5.62
C LYS A 336 3.06 -15.64 -4.70
N LEU A 337 2.30 -15.42 -3.64
CA LEU A 337 2.48 -14.34 -2.68
C LEU A 337 3.53 -14.73 -1.64
N SER A 338 4.80 -14.77 -2.05
CA SER A 338 5.90 -15.19 -1.18
C SER A 338 7.19 -14.44 -1.48
N TRP A 339 7.97 -14.21 -0.44
CA TRP A 339 9.28 -13.56 -0.55
C TRP A 339 10.29 -14.36 -1.39
N PRO A 340 10.37 -15.71 -1.29
CA PRO A 340 11.23 -16.49 -2.18
C PRO A 340 10.91 -16.29 -3.67
N HIS A 341 9.64 -16.22 -4.04
CA HIS A 341 9.24 -15.94 -5.42
C HIS A 341 9.68 -14.54 -5.86
N VAL A 342 9.52 -13.53 -5.01
CA VAL A 342 9.97 -12.15 -5.29
C VAL A 342 11.48 -12.12 -5.54
N VAL A 343 12.27 -12.75 -4.67
CA VAL A 343 13.73 -12.83 -4.82
C VAL A 343 14.11 -13.51 -6.14
N GLU A 344 13.50 -14.63 -6.45
CA GLU A 344 13.72 -15.35 -7.71
C GLU A 344 13.50 -14.44 -8.93
N GLN A 345 12.37 -13.73 -8.98
CA GLN A 345 12.02 -12.83 -10.09
C GLN A 345 13.01 -11.67 -10.23
N LEU A 346 13.39 -11.03 -9.12
CA LEU A 346 14.30 -9.89 -9.14
C LEU A 346 15.73 -10.32 -9.57
N ILE A 347 16.20 -11.48 -9.12
CA ILE A 347 17.52 -12.03 -9.51
C ILE A 347 17.51 -12.45 -10.97
N ALA A 348 16.47 -13.14 -11.43
CA ALA A 348 16.35 -13.54 -12.84
C ALA A 348 16.34 -12.34 -13.80
N ALA A 349 15.67 -11.23 -13.40
CA ALA A 349 15.60 -10.01 -14.18
C ALA A 349 16.94 -9.26 -14.26
N ALA A 350 17.87 -9.50 -13.33
CA ALA A 350 19.18 -8.88 -13.30
C ALA A 350 20.27 -9.67 -14.08
N SER A 351 19.97 -10.92 -14.38
CA SER A 351 20.89 -11.81 -15.14
C SER A 351 20.82 -11.49 -16.62
#